data_3180808f43d804993644f88f9b1a8746
#
_entry.id   3180808f43d804993644f88f9b1a8746
#
_cell.length_a   1.000
_cell.length_b   1.000
_cell.length_c   1.000
_cell.angle_alpha   90.00
_cell.angle_beta   90.00
_cell.angle_gamma   90.00
#
_symmetry.space_group_name_H-M   'P 1'
#
loop_
_entity.id
_entity.type
_entity.pdbx_description
1 polymer ?
#
loop_
_entity_poly.entity_id
_entity_poly.type
_entity_poly.pdbx_seq_one_letter_code
_entity_poly.pdbx_strand_id
1 'polypeptide(L)'
;MDVEQPASAPGNAILAGVLNSERQRASITVGIFSLMIVLLFAVVYLPGAWPAALAEPIRALFWPFLILYGGMMLYELVLRLRIGRLLLRSKLPTWLFRYSNVLLETSVPSATMLLLIAAMGPMQAMASATPMLYPLFIFMATLYLDFWVCVFSGAVAAIQFLLIALVYIGDEAPMAGLEMLTDPSAYIVKTALLLASGFLAGFLTISLRRQMQESVLNAQQRDHAVSIFGQHVSPEIAQRLLHQNLDAAGELREACVMFLDIRGFSRIAADKTPREVMSYLNTLFGELIDVVNSHRGIVNKFLGDGFMAVFGAPADDEEKIPHALHAAVEILKRVEALNRTGSIPLTQVGIGLHSGKLVTGNVGTSRRKEYTLVGETVNLAARIEQATKQFDARLLVSEAIWNNLHEKPANALDLGPVELKGWNRPIRLFKLA
;
A
#
# COMPACT_ATOMS: atom_id res chain seq x y z
N MET A 1 -14.47 -13.32 -10.21
CA MET A 1 -14.68 -12.12 -11.07
C MET A 1 -14.26 -10.92 -10.23
N ASP A 2 -12.94 -10.84 -9.95
CA ASP A 2 -12.36 -9.70 -9.26
C ASP A 2 -11.99 -8.67 -10.33
N VAL A 3 -12.72 -7.57 -10.30
CA VAL A 3 -12.45 -6.41 -11.14
C VAL A 3 -11.11 -5.84 -10.67
N GLU A 4 -10.05 -6.06 -11.45
CA GLU A 4 -8.82 -5.29 -11.34
C GLU A 4 -9.21 -3.79 -11.35
N GLN A 5 -9.09 -3.15 -10.19
CA GLN A 5 -9.15 -1.70 -10.13
C GLN A 5 -8.00 -1.16 -10.98
N PRO A 6 -8.28 -0.36 -12.02
CA PRO A 6 -7.21 0.23 -12.82
C PRO A 6 -6.31 1.02 -11.89
N ALA A 7 -5.00 0.78 -11.96
CA ALA A 7 -3.97 1.48 -11.21
C ALA A 7 -4.30 2.98 -11.24
N SER A 8 -4.64 3.54 -10.09
CA SER A 8 -5.11 4.91 -9.98
C SER A 8 -4.04 5.83 -10.54
N ALA A 9 -4.39 6.67 -11.52
CA ALA A 9 -3.47 7.64 -12.11
C ALA A 9 -2.75 8.41 -10.98
N PRO A 10 -1.45 8.76 -11.10
CA PRO A 10 -0.65 9.45 -10.08
C PRO A 10 -1.37 10.63 -9.43
N GLY A 11 -2.20 11.36 -10.21
CA GLY A 11 -3.04 12.44 -9.75
C GLY A 11 -4.06 12.05 -8.68
N ASN A 12 -4.64 10.85 -8.74
CA ASN A 12 -5.63 10.40 -7.77
C ASN A 12 -5.00 10.06 -6.40
N ALA A 13 -3.78 9.51 -6.39
CA ALA A 13 -3.06 9.22 -5.15
C ALA A 13 -2.64 10.52 -4.42
N ILE A 14 -2.15 11.51 -5.15
CA ILE A 14 -1.81 12.83 -4.59
C ILE A 14 -3.08 13.54 -4.07
N LEU A 15 -4.17 13.49 -4.83
CA LEU A 15 -5.46 14.03 -4.44
C LEU A 15 -5.97 13.41 -3.14
N ALA A 16 -5.92 12.09 -3.04
CA ALA A 16 -6.29 11.35 -1.83
C ALA A 16 -5.41 11.74 -0.64
N GLY A 17 -4.11 11.92 -0.85
CA GLY A 17 -3.16 12.39 0.16
C GLY A 17 -3.52 13.78 0.72
N VAL A 18 -3.83 14.75 -0.15
CA VAL A 18 -4.27 16.09 0.25
C VAL A 18 -5.57 16.05 1.05
N LEU A 19 -6.58 15.31 0.58
CA LEU A 19 -7.87 15.18 1.27
C LEU A 19 -7.74 14.46 2.63
N ASN A 20 -6.87 13.45 2.72
CA ASN A 20 -6.58 12.78 3.99
C ASN A 20 -5.89 13.72 4.98
N SER A 21 -4.95 14.57 4.54
CA SER A 21 -4.32 15.58 5.37
C SER A 21 -5.35 16.60 5.89
N GLU A 22 -6.25 17.10 5.03
CA GLU A 22 -7.34 17.99 5.46
C GLU A 22 -8.30 17.31 6.44
N ARG A 23 -8.63 16.03 6.24
CA ARG A 23 -9.45 15.26 7.17
C ARG A 23 -8.75 15.04 8.51
N GLN A 24 -7.45 14.80 8.51
CA GLN A 24 -6.63 14.66 9.70
C GLN A 24 -6.58 16.00 10.47
N ARG A 25 -6.41 17.13 9.76
CA ARG A 25 -6.48 18.47 10.33
C ARG A 25 -7.79 18.67 11.10
N ALA A 26 -8.94 18.44 10.43
CA ALA A 26 -10.25 18.57 11.08
C ALA A 26 -10.37 17.68 12.33
N SER A 27 -9.78 16.48 12.32
CA SER A 27 -9.76 15.58 13.48
C SER A 27 -8.92 16.13 14.64
N ILE A 28 -7.74 16.69 14.35
CA ILE A 28 -6.87 17.32 15.34
C ILE A 28 -7.55 18.56 15.94
N THR A 29 -8.16 19.39 15.10
CA THR A 29 -8.88 20.60 15.53
C THR A 29 -10.07 20.27 16.44
N VAL A 30 -10.82 19.19 16.14
CA VAL A 30 -11.85 18.66 17.06
C VAL A 30 -11.23 18.28 18.41
N GLY A 31 -10.06 17.62 18.40
CA GLY A 31 -9.33 17.27 19.64
C GLY A 31 -8.91 18.51 20.45
N ILE A 32 -8.43 19.57 19.77
CA ILE A 32 -8.05 20.84 20.40
C ILE A 32 -9.26 21.49 21.07
N PHE A 33 -10.39 21.63 20.36
CA PHE A 33 -11.60 22.21 20.94
C PHE A 33 -12.17 21.35 22.08
N SER A 34 -12.11 20.02 21.98
CA SER A 34 -12.48 19.13 23.06
C SER A 34 -11.63 19.38 24.32
N LEU A 35 -10.30 19.52 24.15
CA LEU A 35 -9.40 19.85 25.24
C LEU A 35 -9.73 21.23 25.85
N MET A 36 -9.99 22.24 25.02
CA MET A 36 -10.38 23.57 25.49
C MET A 36 -11.68 23.54 26.30
N ILE A 37 -12.66 22.76 25.87
CA ILE A 37 -13.90 22.55 26.62
C ILE A 37 -13.64 21.85 27.96
N VAL A 38 -12.81 20.81 27.98
CA VAL A 38 -12.43 20.10 29.22
C VAL A 38 -11.73 21.06 30.18
N LEU A 39 -10.80 21.88 29.69
CA LEU A 39 -10.13 22.89 30.50
C LEU A 39 -11.10 23.96 31.03
N LEU A 40 -12.06 24.38 30.21
CA LEU A 40 -13.12 25.31 30.62
C LEU A 40 -13.94 24.72 31.81
N PHE A 41 -14.35 23.45 31.71
CA PHE A 41 -15.04 22.77 32.81
C PHE A 41 -14.14 22.62 34.04
N ALA A 42 -12.85 22.31 33.86
CA ALA A 42 -11.91 22.21 34.98
C ALA A 42 -11.77 23.54 35.74
N VAL A 43 -11.68 24.66 35.02
CA VAL A 43 -11.60 26.00 35.67
C VAL A 43 -12.88 26.34 36.46
N VAL A 44 -14.04 25.91 35.95
CA VAL A 44 -15.33 26.23 36.59
C VAL A 44 -15.60 25.32 37.77
N TYR A 45 -15.37 24.02 37.67
CA TYR A 45 -15.83 23.01 38.62
C TYR A 45 -14.75 22.47 39.57
N LEU A 46 -13.47 22.90 39.42
CA LEU A 46 -12.38 22.58 40.36
C LEU A 46 -11.97 23.86 41.13
N PRO A 47 -12.75 24.27 42.14
CA PRO A 47 -12.46 25.46 42.90
C PRO A 47 -11.15 25.30 43.68
N GLY A 48 -10.31 26.33 43.68
CA GLY A 48 -9.00 26.32 44.35
C GLY A 48 -7.83 25.75 43.55
N ALA A 49 -8.08 25.10 42.41
CA ALA A 49 -7.02 24.62 41.50
C ALA A 49 -6.41 25.76 40.66
N TRP A 50 -7.08 26.90 40.54
CA TRP A 50 -6.72 28.01 39.68
C TRP A 50 -6.70 29.34 40.43
N PRO A 51 -5.77 30.28 40.08
CA PRO A 51 -5.78 31.63 40.66
C PRO A 51 -7.14 32.34 40.41
N ALA A 52 -7.67 33.00 41.39
CA ALA A 52 -8.96 33.71 41.29
C ALA A 52 -9.00 34.71 40.13
N ALA A 53 -7.91 35.46 39.91
CA ALA A 53 -7.77 36.41 38.82
C ALA A 53 -7.96 35.80 37.42
N LEU A 54 -7.72 34.45 37.26
CA LEU A 54 -7.97 33.73 36.01
C LEU A 54 -9.36 33.07 36.02
N ALA A 55 -9.74 32.49 37.16
CA ALA A 55 -10.92 31.64 37.22
C ALA A 55 -12.25 32.46 37.24
N GLU A 56 -12.29 33.58 37.90
CA GLU A 56 -13.52 34.42 37.99
C GLU A 56 -14.00 34.92 36.61
N PRO A 57 -13.16 35.55 35.79
CA PRO A 57 -13.56 36.00 34.44
C PRO A 57 -14.03 34.83 33.55
N ILE A 58 -13.33 33.68 33.61
CA ILE A 58 -13.70 32.52 32.82
C ILE A 58 -15.04 31.93 33.28
N ARG A 59 -15.32 31.90 34.59
CA ARG A 59 -16.63 31.46 35.14
C ARG A 59 -17.76 32.40 34.70
N ALA A 60 -17.55 33.69 34.71
CA ALA A 60 -18.53 34.67 34.24
C ALA A 60 -18.87 34.48 32.74
N LEU A 61 -17.89 34.07 31.94
CA LEU A 61 -18.01 33.83 30.49
C LEU A 61 -18.14 32.37 30.09
N PHE A 62 -18.52 31.50 31.02
CA PHE A 62 -18.61 30.07 30.76
C PHE A 62 -19.46 29.72 29.54
N TRP A 63 -20.67 30.27 29.45
CA TRP A 63 -21.57 30.00 28.33
C TRP A 63 -21.06 30.58 27.00
N PRO A 64 -20.57 31.84 26.90
CA PRO A 64 -19.93 32.33 25.69
C PRO A 64 -18.78 31.47 25.20
N PHE A 65 -17.88 31.02 26.07
CA PHE A 65 -16.78 30.11 25.69
C PHE A 65 -17.28 28.76 25.27
N LEU A 66 -18.26 28.18 25.97
CA LEU A 66 -18.83 26.88 25.60
C LEU A 66 -19.51 26.92 24.22
N ILE A 67 -20.22 28.02 23.92
CA ILE A 67 -20.85 28.24 22.61
C ILE A 67 -19.77 28.38 21.51
N LEU A 68 -18.72 29.17 21.78
CA LEU A 68 -17.64 29.37 20.81
C LEU A 68 -16.91 28.07 20.50
N TYR A 69 -16.39 27.37 21.52
CA TYR A 69 -15.59 26.16 21.32
C TYR A 69 -16.44 24.97 20.91
N GLY A 70 -17.65 24.83 21.47
CA GLY A 70 -18.60 23.78 21.09
C GLY A 70 -19.14 23.96 19.67
N GLY A 71 -19.42 25.19 19.27
CA GLY A 71 -19.83 25.52 17.91
C GLY A 71 -18.72 25.24 16.89
N MET A 72 -17.47 25.62 17.20
CA MET A 72 -16.33 25.30 16.34
C MET A 72 -16.03 23.82 16.30
N MET A 73 -16.15 23.09 17.41
CA MET A 73 -16.01 21.64 17.43
C MET A 73 -17.04 20.95 16.52
N LEU A 74 -18.31 21.38 16.63
CA LEU A 74 -19.39 20.84 15.78
C LEU A 74 -19.14 21.15 14.30
N TYR A 75 -18.71 22.39 14.00
CA TYR A 75 -18.35 22.80 12.65
C TYR A 75 -17.25 21.89 12.06
N GLU A 76 -16.15 21.65 12.81
CA GLU A 76 -15.07 20.77 12.36
C GLU A 76 -15.50 19.31 12.20
N LEU A 77 -16.40 18.83 13.04
CA LEU A 77 -16.97 17.48 12.90
C LEU A 77 -17.77 17.36 11.59
N VAL A 78 -18.61 18.34 11.28
CA VAL A 78 -19.35 18.38 10.02
C VAL A 78 -18.39 18.50 8.83
N LEU A 79 -17.34 19.30 8.96
CA LEU A 79 -16.31 19.46 7.94
C LEU A 79 -15.58 18.14 7.67
N ARG A 80 -15.17 17.43 8.71
CA ARG A 80 -14.57 16.09 8.59
C ARG A 80 -15.44 15.10 7.82
N LEU A 81 -16.76 15.13 8.09
CA LEU A 81 -17.73 14.27 7.37
C LEU A 81 -17.87 14.69 5.89
N ARG A 82 -17.86 15.98 5.59
CA ARG A 82 -17.89 16.52 4.23
C ARG A 82 -16.64 16.12 3.44
N ILE A 83 -15.46 16.28 4.02
CA ILE A 83 -14.18 15.88 3.39
C ILE A 83 -14.18 14.37 3.12
N GLY A 84 -14.71 13.55 4.03
CA GLY A 84 -14.88 12.11 3.80
C GLY A 84 -15.73 11.78 2.57
N ARG A 85 -16.80 12.57 2.32
CA ARG A 85 -17.63 12.40 1.10
C ARG A 85 -16.92 12.90 -0.17
N LEU A 86 -16.10 13.94 -0.07
CA LEU A 86 -15.29 14.44 -1.19
C LEU A 86 -14.21 13.43 -1.58
N LEU A 87 -13.62 12.73 -0.60
CA LEU A 87 -12.65 11.65 -0.82
C LEU A 87 -13.27 10.54 -1.69
N LEU A 88 -14.50 10.11 -1.37
CA LEU A 88 -15.23 9.11 -2.15
C LEU A 88 -15.56 9.56 -3.59
N ARG A 89 -15.63 10.87 -3.82
CA ARG A 89 -15.93 11.47 -5.13
C ARG A 89 -14.70 11.92 -5.89
N SER A 90 -13.50 11.76 -5.32
CA SER A 90 -12.22 12.22 -5.88
C SER A 90 -12.24 13.69 -6.32
N LYS A 91 -12.84 14.59 -5.52
CA LYS A 91 -12.95 16.02 -5.83
C LYS A 91 -12.30 16.87 -4.74
N LEU A 92 -11.45 17.82 -5.12
CA LEU A 92 -10.93 18.82 -4.20
C LEU A 92 -12.01 19.83 -3.79
N PRO A 93 -11.98 20.30 -2.53
CA PRO A 93 -12.78 21.45 -2.13
C PRO A 93 -12.35 22.69 -2.91
N THR A 94 -13.29 23.62 -3.12
CA THR A 94 -13.00 24.90 -3.81
C THR A 94 -12.01 25.73 -2.99
N TRP A 95 -11.23 26.58 -3.66
CA TRP A 95 -10.29 27.48 -2.99
C TRP A 95 -11.01 28.39 -1.97
N LEU A 96 -12.20 28.91 -2.33
CA LEU A 96 -13.01 29.74 -1.45
C LEU A 96 -13.37 29.02 -0.13
N PHE A 97 -13.72 27.76 -0.22
CA PHE A 97 -14.03 26.92 0.95
C PHE A 97 -12.81 26.77 1.88
N ARG A 98 -11.62 26.55 1.33
CA ARG A 98 -10.37 26.43 2.10
C ARG A 98 -10.02 27.72 2.83
N TYR A 99 -10.06 28.85 2.13
CA TYR A 99 -9.77 30.16 2.72
C TYR A 99 -10.82 30.57 3.77
N SER A 100 -12.11 30.28 3.54
CA SER A 100 -13.16 30.51 4.54
C SER A 100 -12.94 29.73 5.82
N ASN A 101 -12.55 28.45 5.71
CA ASN A 101 -12.26 27.63 6.87
C ASN A 101 -11.09 28.17 7.67
N VAL A 102 -9.99 28.50 7.00
CA VAL A 102 -8.81 29.07 7.65
C VAL A 102 -9.14 30.40 8.33
N LEU A 103 -9.94 31.24 7.69
CA LEU A 103 -10.40 32.49 8.31
C LEU A 103 -11.15 32.24 9.61
N LEU A 104 -12.11 31.30 9.60
CA LEU A 104 -12.89 30.96 10.79
C LEU A 104 -12.00 30.42 11.92
N GLU A 105 -11.15 29.44 11.61
CA GLU A 105 -10.25 28.81 12.59
C GLU A 105 -9.26 29.83 13.20
N THR A 106 -8.61 30.63 12.34
CA THR A 106 -7.62 31.64 12.77
C THR A 106 -8.30 32.78 13.54
N SER A 107 -9.62 32.96 13.43
CA SER A 107 -10.36 33.97 14.17
C SER A 107 -10.77 33.51 15.58
N VAL A 108 -10.63 32.24 15.94
CA VAL A 108 -10.97 31.76 17.28
C VAL A 108 -10.14 32.41 18.38
N PRO A 109 -8.80 32.53 18.27
CA PRO A 109 -8.00 33.30 19.24
C PRO A 109 -8.50 34.73 19.42
N SER A 110 -8.86 35.43 18.34
CA SER A 110 -9.40 36.78 18.36
C SER A 110 -10.73 36.85 19.12
N ALA A 111 -11.66 35.95 18.82
CA ALA A 111 -12.94 35.87 19.52
C ALA A 111 -12.75 35.56 21.02
N THR A 112 -11.84 34.66 21.35
CA THR A 112 -11.47 34.33 22.73
C THR A 112 -10.89 35.56 23.44
N MET A 113 -10.01 36.33 22.77
CA MET A 113 -9.42 37.53 23.28
C MET A 113 -10.47 38.59 23.58
N LEU A 114 -11.39 38.84 22.64
CA LEU A 114 -12.47 39.83 22.82
C LEU A 114 -13.39 39.48 23.99
N LEU A 115 -13.70 38.22 24.21
CA LEU A 115 -14.45 37.77 25.38
C LEU A 115 -13.68 38.07 26.67
N LEU A 116 -12.39 37.77 26.73
CA LEU A 116 -11.57 38.06 27.91
C LEU A 116 -11.42 39.57 28.16
N ILE A 117 -11.28 40.39 27.13
CA ILE A 117 -11.25 41.86 27.26
C ILE A 117 -12.53 42.35 27.95
N ALA A 118 -13.69 41.83 27.57
CA ALA A 118 -14.97 42.20 28.17
C ALA A 118 -15.08 41.80 29.66
N ALA A 119 -14.36 40.77 30.11
CA ALA A 119 -14.46 40.24 31.47
C ALA A 119 -13.39 40.78 32.44
N MET A 120 -12.17 40.97 31.95
CA MET A 120 -11.01 41.29 32.80
C MET A 120 -10.25 42.57 32.39
N GLY A 121 -10.70 43.21 31.33
CA GLY A 121 -10.04 44.34 30.74
C GLY A 121 -8.91 43.99 29.74
N PRO A 122 -8.52 44.98 28.90
CA PRO A 122 -7.64 44.70 27.78
C PRO A 122 -6.22 44.30 28.19
N MET A 123 -5.65 44.93 29.20
CA MET A 123 -4.29 44.64 29.67
C MET A 123 -4.14 43.22 30.19
N GLN A 124 -5.06 42.74 31.04
CA GLN A 124 -5.02 41.38 31.59
C GLN A 124 -5.29 40.35 30.53
N ALA A 125 -6.22 40.60 29.59
CA ALA A 125 -6.50 39.73 28.48
C ALA A 125 -5.29 39.52 27.57
N MET A 126 -4.57 40.63 27.24
CA MET A 126 -3.36 40.57 26.38
C MET A 126 -2.15 39.94 27.09
N ALA A 127 -2.10 40.02 28.45
CA ALA A 127 -1.10 39.35 29.27
C ALA A 127 -1.39 37.82 29.43
N SER A 128 -2.61 37.39 29.13
CA SER A 128 -3.00 35.96 29.21
C SER A 128 -2.29 35.08 28.17
N ALA A 129 -2.48 33.78 28.27
CA ALA A 129 -1.94 32.83 27.29
C ALA A 129 -2.69 32.88 25.94
N THR A 130 -3.78 33.63 25.80
CA THR A 130 -4.63 33.62 24.59
C THR A 130 -3.88 34.00 23.31
N PRO A 131 -2.95 35.01 23.28
CA PRO A 131 -2.15 35.27 22.10
C PRO A 131 -1.33 34.07 21.59
N MET A 132 -0.99 33.11 22.46
CA MET A 132 -0.25 31.90 22.06
C MET A 132 -1.10 30.89 21.26
N LEU A 133 -2.42 31.10 21.21
CA LEU A 133 -3.30 30.27 20.37
C LEU A 133 -3.13 30.61 18.87
N TYR A 134 -2.76 31.82 18.49
CA TYR A 134 -2.59 32.15 17.06
C TYR A 134 -1.57 31.27 16.33
N PRO A 135 -0.33 31.10 16.84
CA PRO A 135 0.62 30.16 16.22
C PRO A 135 0.07 28.75 16.06
N LEU A 136 -0.73 28.25 17.03
CA LEU A 136 -1.32 26.93 16.96
C LEU A 136 -2.22 26.77 15.72
N PHE A 137 -3.12 27.73 15.45
CA PHE A 137 -3.99 27.70 14.28
C PHE A 137 -3.23 27.97 12.97
N ILE A 138 -2.19 28.81 13.00
CA ILE A 138 -1.31 29.03 11.84
C ILE A 138 -0.61 27.70 11.46
N PHE A 139 -0.09 26.96 12.45
CA PHE A 139 0.54 25.67 12.19
C PHE A 139 -0.48 24.62 11.71
N MET A 140 -1.73 24.65 12.18
CA MET A 140 -2.78 23.75 11.64
C MET A 140 -3.03 23.99 10.15
N ALA A 141 -2.81 25.20 9.65
CA ALA A 141 -2.93 25.51 8.22
C ALA A 141 -1.91 24.75 7.35
N THR A 142 -0.79 24.26 7.90
CA THR A 142 0.18 23.43 7.14
C THR A 142 -0.45 22.15 6.57
N LEU A 143 -1.47 21.62 7.24
CA LEU A 143 -2.18 20.42 6.82
C LEU A 143 -3.09 20.60 5.61
N TYR A 144 -3.30 21.84 5.13
CA TYR A 144 -3.89 22.10 3.82
C TYR A 144 -2.94 21.81 2.65
N LEU A 145 -1.64 21.62 2.95
CA LEU A 145 -0.58 21.37 1.97
C LEU A 145 -0.53 22.45 0.86
N ASP A 146 -0.78 23.73 1.27
CA ASP A 146 -0.81 24.88 0.39
C ASP A 146 -0.10 26.08 1.04
N PHE A 147 0.94 26.58 0.38
CA PHE A 147 1.76 27.70 0.86
C PHE A 147 0.94 28.95 1.13
N TRP A 148 0.09 29.33 0.17
CA TRP A 148 -0.67 30.58 0.26
C TRP A 148 -1.74 30.54 1.34
N VAL A 149 -2.30 29.38 1.64
CA VAL A 149 -3.24 29.17 2.74
C VAL A 149 -2.56 29.43 4.10
N CYS A 150 -1.30 28.99 4.26
CA CYS A 150 -0.53 29.26 5.48
C CYS A 150 -0.18 30.75 5.64
N VAL A 151 0.26 31.39 4.55
CA VAL A 151 0.55 32.84 4.54
C VAL A 151 -0.72 33.63 4.84
N PHE A 152 -1.85 33.27 4.28
CA PHE A 152 -3.14 33.86 4.55
C PHE A 152 -3.53 33.74 6.04
N SER A 153 -3.37 32.57 6.64
CA SER A 153 -3.62 32.36 8.07
C SER A 153 -2.75 33.29 8.93
N GLY A 154 -1.45 33.35 8.63
CA GLY A 154 -0.53 34.30 9.32
C GLY A 154 -0.93 35.77 9.17
N ALA A 155 -1.35 36.17 7.98
CA ALA A 155 -1.81 37.53 7.70
C ALA A 155 -3.11 37.85 8.45
N VAL A 156 -4.08 36.94 8.46
CA VAL A 156 -5.35 37.11 9.21
C VAL A 156 -5.05 37.23 10.70
N ALA A 157 -4.22 36.34 11.27
CA ALA A 157 -3.82 36.42 12.68
C ALA A 157 -3.15 37.76 13.02
N ALA A 158 -2.22 38.17 12.19
CA ALA A 158 -1.48 39.43 12.40
C ALA A 158 -2.39 40.67 12.35
N ILE A 159 -3.26 40.74 11.35
CA ILE A 159 -4.21 41.86 11.19
C ILE A 159 -5.19 41.89 12.35
N GLN A 160 -5.80 40.76 12.72
CA GLN A 160 -6.75 40.70 13.82
C GLN A 160 -6.11 41.07 15.16
N PHE A 161 -4.91 40.52 15.44
CA PHE A 161 -4.17 40.81 16.65
C PHE A 161 -3.80 42.34 16.74
N LEU A 162 -3.30 42.88 15.63
CA LEU A 162 -2.95 44.31 15.57
C LEU A 162 -4.17 45.20 15.76
N LEU A 163 -5.30 44.91 15.13
CA LEU A 163 -6.55 45.65 15.27
C LEU A 163 -7.04 45.64 16.72
N ILE A 164 -7.03 44.47 17.38
CA ILE A 164 -7.42 44.37 18.79
C ILE A 164 -6.48 45.23 19.67
N ALA A 165 -5.18 45.16 19.43
CA ALA A 165 -4.21 45.95 20.18
C ALA A 165 -4.43 47.45 20.00
N LEU A 166 -4.62 47.92 18.76
CA LEU A 166 -4.83 49.37 18.47
C LEU A 166 -6.13 49.91 19.06
N VAL A 167 -7.22 49.10 19.01
CA VAL A 167 -8.55 49.55 19.47
C VAL A 167 -8.65 49.58 20.99
N TYR A 168 -8.06 48.58 21.67
CA TYR A 168 -8.33 48.41 23.11
C TYR A 168 -7.18 48.85 24.02
N ILE A 169 -5.96 49.07 23.50
CA ILE A 169 -4.80 49.36 24.34
C ILE A 169 -4.23 50.76 24.02
N GLY A 170 -4.52 51.34 22.85
CA GLY A 170 -3.94 52.62 22.40
C GLY A 170 -4.09 53.76 23.39
N ASP A 171 -5.14 53.79 24.22
CA ASP A 171 -5.45 54.84 25.18
C ASP A 171 -5.34 54.40 26.66
N GLU A 172 -4.88 53.17 26.95
CA GLU A 172 -4.78 52.62 28.29
C GLU A 172 -3.55 53.19 29.04
N ALA A 173 -3.74 53.60 30.30
CA ALA A 173 -2.63 54.02 31.16
C ALA A 173 -1.73 52.80 31.54
N PRO A 174 -0.40 53.01 31.60
CA PRO A 174 0.52 51.94 32.00
C PRO A 174 0.19 51.37 33.38
N MET A 175 -0.02 50.07 33.47
CA MET A 175 -0.14 49.37 34.75
C MET A 175 1.26 49.01 35.28
N ALA A 176 1.48 49.23 36.58
CA ALA A 176 2.73 48.89 37.24
C ALA A 176 3.05 47.41 37.04
N GLY A 177 4.20 47.11 36.51
CA GLY A 177 4.65 45.74 36.19
C GLY A 177 4.21 45.18 34.84
N LEU A 178 3.39 45.91 34.06
CA LEU A 178 2.92 45.54 32.72
C LEU A 178 3.25 46.62 31.67
N GLU A 179 4.19 47.50 31.95
CA GLU A 179 4.59 48.64 31.10
C GLU A 179 4.99 48.22 29.67
N MET A 180 5.61 47.03 29.56
CA MET A 180 5.98 46.43 28.27
C MET A 180 4.76 46.08 27.39
N LEU A 181 3.57 45.92 27.96
CA LEU A 181 2.34 45.60 27.23
C LEU A 181 1.65 46.87 26.70
N THR A 182 2.02 48.08 27.14
CA THR A 182 1.53 49.33 26.61
C THR A 182 2.45 49.91 25.53
N ASP A 183 3.65 49.32 25.37
CA ASP A 183 4.59 49.79 24.35
C ASP A 183 4.14 49.34 22.95
N PRO A 184 3.87 50.24 22.01
CA PRO A 184 3.52 49.94 20.65
C PRO A 184 4.51 49.02 19.94
N SER A 185 5.79 49.09 20.29
CA SER A 185 6.85 48.25 19.72
C SER A 185 6.61 46.76 19.99
N ALA A 186 6.08 46.40 21.17
CA ALA A 186 5.78 45.00 21.53
C ALA A 186 4.67 44.40 20.63
N TYR A 187 3.68 45.20 20.24
CA TYR A 187 2.60 44.72 19.33
C TYR A 187 3.09 44.61 17.90
N ILE A 188 3.93 45.55 17.44
CA ILE A 188 4.55 45.49 16.12
C ILE A 188 5.39 44.21 16.00
N VAL A 189 6.21 43.92 17.01
CA VAL A 189 7.03 42.68 17.03
C VAL A 189 6.18 41.43 17.04
N LYS A 190 5.12 41.36 17.88
CA LYS A 190 4.21 40.20 17.91
C LYS A 190 3.49 40.02 16.57
N THR A 191 3.02 41.10 15.96
CA THR A 191 2.38 41.09 14.64
C THR A 191 3.34 40.58 13.55
N ALA A 192 4.59 41.05 13.55
CA ALA A 192 5.62 40.63 12.64
C ALA A 192 5.95 39.12 12.83
N LEU A 193 5.98 38.62 14.07
CA LEU A 193 6.17 37.19 14.38
C LEU A 193 5.01 36.31 13.89
N LEU A 194 3.76 36.78 13.97
CA LEU A 194 2.60 36.10 13.43
C LEU A 194 2.67 35.98 11.91
N LEU A 195 3.03 37.07 11.22
CA LEU A 195 3.28 37.05 9.78
C LEU A 195 4.42 36.08 9.42
N ALA A 196 5.53 36.15 10.11
CA ALA A 196 6.68 35.29 9.92
C ALA A 196 6.30 33.82 10.15
N SER A 197 5.47 33.51 11.15
CA SER A 197 4.94 32.19 11.42
C SER A 197 4.14 31.64 10.23
N GLY A 198 3.34 32.45 9.56
CA GLY A 198 2.60 32.10 8.36
C GLY A 198 3.53 31.74 7.19
N PHE A 199 4.58 32.52 6.97
CA PHE A 199 5.60 32.20 5.96
C PHE A 199 6.36 30.92 6.29
N LEU A 200 6.80 30.76 7.55
CA LEU A 200 7.51 29.57 8.01
C LEU A 200 6.64 28.32 7.84
N ALA A 201 5.37 28.39 8.24
CA ALA A 201 4.38 27.33 8.03
C ALA A 201 4.20 27.01 6.53
N GLY A 202 4.19 28.03 5.68
CA GLY A 202 4.15 27.87 4.23
C GLY A 202 5.36 27.15 3.66
N PHE A 203 6.58 27.50 4.07
CA PHE A 203 7.79 26.79 3.65
C PHE A 203 7.81 25.34 4.15
N LEU A 204 7.39 25.11 5.39
CA LEU A 204 7.25 23.74 5.92
C LEU A 204 6.27 22.94 5.07
N THR A 205 5.17 23.54 4.67
CA THR A 205 4.15 22.93 3.80
C THR A 205 4.71 22.50 2.44
N ILE A 206 5.57 23.31 1.82
CA ILE A 206 6.25 22.95 0.55
C ILE A 206 7.09 21.69 0.76
N SER A 207 7.86 21.63 1.85
CA SER A 207 8.69 20.47 2.17
C SER A 207 7.85 19.19 2.39
N LEU A 208 6.79 19.29 3.20
CA LEU A 208 5.87 18.17 3.45
C LEU A 208 5.21 17.68 2.17
N ARG A 209 4.74 18.59 1.31
CA ARG A 209 4.12 18.25 0.03
C ARG A 209 5.10 17.54 -0.89
N ARG A 210 6.37 18.01 -0.96
CA ARG A 210 7.42 17.37 -1.76
C ARG A 210 7.71 15.97 -1.26
N GLN A 211 7.90 15.78 0.04
CA GLN A 211 8.13 14.44 0.63
C GLN A 211 6.98 13.47 0.36
N MET A 212 5.73 13.95 0.45
CA MET A 212 4.56 13.15 0.13
C MET A 212 4.54 12.73 -1.35
N GLN A 213 4.85 13.67 -2.27
CA GLN A 213 4.91 13.38 -3.70
C GLN A 213 6.02 12.36 -4.03
N GLU A 214 7.20 12.52 -3.45
CA GLU A 214 8.32 11.58 -3.62
C GLU A 214 7.98 10.19 -3.08
N SER A 215 7.33 10.11 -1.93
CA SER A 215 6.89 8.83 -1.34
C SER A 215 5.89 8.10 -2.24
N VAL A 216 4.89 8.81 -2.79
CA VAL A 216 3.90 8.24 -3.73
C VAL A 216 4.59 7.76 -5.01
N LEU A 217 5.49 8.58 -5.57
CA LEU A 217 6.22 8.22 -6.79
C LEU A 217 7.11 6.98 -6.59
N ASN A 218 7.85 6.93 -5.49
CA ASN A 218 8.70 5.79 -5.14
C ASN A 218 7.89 4.50 -4.93
N ALA A 219 6.71 4.60 -4.29
CA ALA A 219 5.80 3.46 -4.15
C ALA A 219 5.33 2.95 -5.52
N GLN A 220 4.91 3.84 -6.42
CA GLN A 220 4.50 3.47 -7.78
C GLN A 220 5.62 2.88 -8.62
N GLN A 221 6.85 3.43 -8.53
CA GLN A 221 8.01 2.88 -9.23
C GLN A 221 8.34 1.48 -8.72
N ARG A 222 8.25 1.26 -7.41
CA ARG A 222 8.42 -0.06 -6.81
C ARG A 222 7.38 -1.05 -7.31
N ASP A 223 6.09 -0.68 -7.29
CA ASP A 223 4.99 -1.53 -7.75
C ASP A 223 5.13 -1.84 -9.25
N HIS A 224 5.52 -0.86 -10.05
CA HIS A 224 5.79 -1.04 -11.48
C HIS A 224 6.98 -1.98 -11.72
N ALA A 225 8.07 -1.81 -10.98
CA ALA A 225 9.21 -2.72 -11.05
C ALA A 225 8.82 -4.15 -10.67
N VAL A 226 8.06 -4.33 -9.58
CA VAL A 226 7.53 -5.64 -9.16
C VAL A 226 6.63 -6.24 -10.24
N SER A 227 5.77 -5.45 -10.88
CA SER A 227 4.90 -5.90 -11.96
C SER A 227 5.68 -6.35 -13.20
N ILE A 228 6.72 -5.61 -13.61
CA ILE A 228 7.60 -6.01 -14.73
C ILE A 228 8.37 -7.29 -14.38
N PHE A 229 8.94 -7.37 -13.18
CA PHE A 229 9.60 -8.59 -12.71
C PHE A 229 8.63 -9.75 -12.62
N GLY A 230 7.39 -9.53 -12.17
CA GLY A 230 6.35 -10.55 -12.08
C GLY A 230 5.88 -11.11 -13.42
N GLN A 231 6.14 -10.41 -14.55
CA GLN A 231 5.90 -10.94 -15.89
C GLN A 231 7.00 -11.93 -16.36
N HIS A 232 8.18 -11.86 -15.76
CA HIS A 232 9.33 -12.71 -16.11
C HIS A 232 9.68 -13.73 -15.03
N VAL A 233 9.14 -13.56 -13.82
CA VAL A 233 9.35 -14.43 -12.65
C VAL A 233 8.01 -14.51 -11.92
N SER A 234 7.62 -15.71 -11.44
CA SER A 234 6.35 -15.82 -10.71
C SER A 234 6.30 -14.84 -9.50
N PRO A 235 5.11 -14.33 -9.14
CA PRO A 235 4.96 -13.36 -8.05
C PRO A 235 5.56 -13.83 -6.72
N GLU A 236 5.48 -15.14 -6.45
CA GLU A 236 6.01 -15.76 -5.23
C GLU A 236 7.54 -15.73 -5.20
N ILE A 237 8.18 -15.98 -6.34
CA ILE A 237 9.64 -15.88 -6.49
C ILE A 237 10.05 -14.40 -6.41
N ALA A 238 9.31 -13.49 -7.05
CA ALA A 238 9.58 -12.05 -7.00
C ALA A 238 9.50 -11.50 -5.56
N GLN A 239 8.47 -11.87 -4.79
CA GLN A 239 8.35 -11.47 -3.38
C GLN A 239 9.51 -12.02 -2.53
N ARG A 240 9.92 -13.25 -2.76
CA ARG A 240 11.03 -13.85 -2.02
C ARG A 240 12.37 -13.16 -2.34
N LEU A 241 12.60 -12.81 -3.59
CA LEU A 241 13.79 -12.05 -4.01
C LEU A 241 13.84 -10.63 -3.41
N LEU A 242 12.68 -10.04 -3.11
CA LEU A 242 12.58 -8.71 -2.47
C LEU A 242 12.80 -8.75 -0.95
N HIS A 243 12.48 -9.87 -0.29
CA HIS A 243 12.51 -9.97 1.18
C HIS A 243 13.69 -10.74 1.74
N GLN A 244 14.44 -11.50 0.93
CA GLN A 244 15.62 -12.24 1.37
C GLN A 244 16.88 -11.66 0.76
N ASN A 245 17.97 -11.63 1.55
CA ASN A 245 19.30 -11.32 1.05
C ASN A 245 19.65 -12.27 -0.10
N LEU A 246 19.92 -11.72 -1.28
CA LEU A 246 20.19 -12.41 -2.54
C LEU A 246 21.40 -13.36 -2.52
N ASP A 247 22.17 -13.41 -1.43
CA ASP A 247 23.38 -14.17 -1.26
C ASP A 247 23.22 -15.43 -0.40
N ALA A 248 21.99 -15.80 -0.05
CA ALA A 248 21.75 -17.05 0.67
C ALA A 248 22.16 -18.26 -0.20
N ALA A 249 23.03 -19.10 0.33
CA ALA A 249 23.36 -20.42 -0.22
C ALA A 249 22.05 -21.17 -0.54
N GLY A 250 22.02 -21.90 -1.66
CA GLY A 250 20.82 -22.64 -2.08
C GLY A 250 20.18 -23.45 -0.96
N GLU A 251 18.87 -23.48 -0.92
CA GLU A 251 18.07 -24.09 0.14
C GLU A 251 17.66 -25.52 -0.26
N LEU A 252 18.02 -26.51 0.56
CA LEU A 252 17.61 -27.89 0.33
C LEU A 252 16.13 -28.04 0.67
N ARG A 253 15.34 -28.52 -0.31
CA ARG A 253 13.91 -28.73 -0.17
C ARG A 253 13.48 -30.08 -0.73
N GLU A 254 12.35 -30.55 -0.26
CA GLU A 254 11.66 -31.68 -0.85
C GLU A 254 10.46 -31.16 -1.65
N ALA A 255 10.49 -31.36 -2.96
CA ALA A 255 9.49 -30.81 -3.87
C ALA A 255 9.09 -31.83 -4.93
N CYS A 256 7.89 -31.62 -5.51
CA CYS A 256 7.45 -32.34 -6.69
C CYS A 256 7.71 -31.49 -7.93
N VAL A 257 8.36 -32.10 -8.93
CA VAL A 257 8.71 -31.43 -10.19
C VAL A 257 7.89 -32.05 -11.32
N MET A 258 7.28 -31.15 -12.11
CA MET A 258 6.53 -31.45 -13.31
C MET A 258 7.30 -30.95 -14.53
N PHE A 259 7.53 -31.81 -15.51
CA PHE A 259 7.89 -31.43 -16.87
C PHE A 259 6.72 -31.68 -17.79
N LEU A 260 6.44 -30.74 -18.67
CA LEU A 260 5.41 -30.84 -19.71
C LEU A 260 6.03 -30.47 -21.05
N ASP A 261 5.73 -31.23 -22.09
CA ASP A 261 6.18 -31.01 -23.46
C ASP A 261 5.04 -31.22 -24.48
N ILE A 262 5.01 -30.46 -25.57
CA ILE A 262 4.00 -30.57 -26.62
C ILE A 262 4.43 -31.65 -27.59
N ARG A 263 3.56 -32.59 -27.86
CA ARG A 263 3.80 -33.67 -28.81
C ARG A 263 3.84 -33.17 -30.25
N GLY A 264 4.96 -33.44 -30.92
CA GLY A 264 5.11 -33.11 -32.34
C GLY A 264 5.04 -31.62 -32.65
N PHE A 265 5.44 -30.77 -31.71
CA PHE A 265 5.43 -29.30 -31.86
C PHE A 265 6.08 -28.82 -33.17
N SER A 266 7.23 -29.39 -33.56
CA SER A 266 7.89 -29.04 -34.80
C SER A 266 6.99 -29.20 -36.03
N ARG A 267 6.07 -30.20 -36.03
CA ARG A 267 5.08 -30.38 -37.10
C ARG A 267 3.99 -29.31 -37.04
N ILE A 268 3.51 -28.99 -35.82
CA ILE A 268 2.52 -27.92 -35.63
C ILE A 268 3.08 -26.57 -36.06
N ALA A 269 4.35 -26.33 -35.80
CA ALA A 269 5.03 -25.07 -36.11
C ALA A 269 5.45 -24.94 -37.58
N ALA A 270 5.64 -26.05 -38.31
CA ALA A 270 6.18 -26.03 -39.66
C ALA A 270 5.34 -25.22 -40.66
N ASP A 271 4.02 -25.24 -40.52
CA ASP A 271 3.05 -24.57 -41.40
C ASP A 271 2.57 -23.23 -40.86
N LYS A 272 3.24 -22.66 -39.84
CA LYS A 272 2.84 -21.42 -39.15
C LYS A 272 3.93 -20.35 -39.23
N THR A 273 3.48 -19.11 -39.28
CA THR A 273 4.38 -17.97 -39.09
C THR A 273 4.86 -17.91 -37.62
N PRO A 274 6.03 -17.32 -37.35
CA PRO A 274 6.53 -17.16 -35.99
C PRO A 274 5.52 -16.47 -35.04
N ARG A 275 4.73 -15.52 -35.57
CA ARG A 275 3.70 -14.80 -34.79
C ARG A 275 2.54 -15.74 -34.42
N GLU A 276 2.11 -16.61 -35.32
CA GLU A 276 1.06 -17.59 -35.05
C GLU A 276 1.53 -18.65 -34.04
N VAL A 277 2.80 -19.08 -34.12
CA VAL A 277 3.41 -19.97 -33.14
C VAL A 277 3.42 -19.33 -31.76
N MET A 278 3.84 -18.06 -31.64
CA MET A 278 3.82 -17.34 -30.37
C MET A 278 2.40 -17.18 -29.83
N SER A 279 1.42 -16.85 -30.67
CA SER A 279 0.02 -16.73 -30.28
C SER A 279 -0.54 -18.05 -29.77
N TYR A 280 -0.23 -19.15 -30.46
CA TYR A 280 -0.61 -20.50 -30.04
C TYR A 280 -0.02 -20.89 -28.68
N LEU A 281 1.31 -20.69 -28.50
CA LEU A 281 1.97 -20.98 -27.22
C LEU A 281 1.40 -20.13 -26.08
N ASN A 282 1.18 -18.84 -26.33
CA ASN A 282 0.61 -17.95 -25.31
C ASN A 282 -0.81 -18.36 -24.90
N THR A 283 -1.65 -18.75 -25.86
CA THR A 283 -3.01 -19.24 -25.59
C THR A 283 -2.97 -20.53 -24.77
N LEU A 284 -2.16 -21.51 -25.20
CA LEU A 284 -2.05 -22.79 -24.53
C LEU A 284 -1.45 -22.62 -23.12
N PHE A 285 -0.26 -21.98 -23.04
CA PHE A 285 0.44 -21.86 -21.76
C PHE A 285 -0.32 -20.98 -20.76
N GLY A 286 -1.05 -19.93 -21.21
CA GLY A 286 -1.89 -19.14 -20.31
C GLY A 286 -2.86 -20.02 -19.53
N GLU A 287 -3.62 -20.88 -20.23
CA GLU A 287 -4.57 -21.79 -19.62
C GLU A 287 -3.89 -22.86 -18.72
N LEU A 288 -2.72 -23.36 -19.12
CA LEU A 288 -2.00 -24.38 -18.35
C LEU A 288 -1.31 -23.81 -17.11
N ILE A 289 -0.81 -22.57 -17.17
CA ILE A 289 -0.22 -21.87 -16.03
C ILE A 289 -1.29 -21.60 -14.97
N ASP A 290 -2.49 -21.19 -15.39
CA ASP A 290 -3.61 -20.96 -14.46
C ASP A 290 -3.97 -22.25 -13.71
N VAL A 291 -3.95 -23.41 -14.38
CA VAL A 291 -4.14 -24.72 -13.72
C VAL A 291 -3.01 -25.01 -12.73
N VAL A 292 -1.75 -24.81 -13.10
CA VAL A 292 -0.62 -25.02 -12.19
C VAL A 292 -0.75 -24.13 -10.94
N ASN A 293 -1.04 -22.85 -11.14
CA ASN A 293 -1.17 -21.88 -10.05
C ASN A 293 -2.37 -22.19 -9.13
N SER A 294 -3.52 -22.62 -9.69
CA SER A 294 -4.70 -23.00 -8.89
C SER A 294 -4.45 -24.20 -7.97
N HIS A 295 -3.47 -25.05 -8.32
CA HIS A 295 -3.02 -26.19 -7.53
C HIS A 295 -1.75 -25.90 -6.72
N ARG A 296 -1.46 -24.63 -6.38
CA ARG A 296 -0.29 -24.20 -5.60
C ARG A 296 1.07 -24.57 -6.23
N GLY A 297 1.09 -24.85 -7.53
CA GLY A 297 2.32 -25.03 -8.29
C GLY A 297 2.83 -23.69 -8.83
N ILE A 298 4.10 -23.66 -9.23
CA ILE A 298 4.75 -22.50 -9.82
C ILE A 298 5.45 -22.94 -11.09
N VAL A 299 5.20 -22.26 -12.21
CA VAL A 299 5.99 -22.46 -13.43
C VAL A 299 7.34 -21.76 -13.23
N ASN A 300 8.40 -22.55 -13.17
CA ASN A 300 9.75 -22.05 -12.92
C ASN A 300 10.41 -21.51 -14.20
N LYS A 301 10.29 -22.23 -15.31
CA LYS A 301 10.84 -21.80 -16.62
C LYS A 301 10.14 -22.47 -17.79
N PHE A 302 10.14 -21.77 -18.92
CA PHE A 302 9.77 -22.31 -20.22
C PHE A 302 10.96 -22.98 -20.90
N LEU A 303 10.71 -24.07 -21.61
CA LEU A 303 11.71 -24.92 -22.23
C LEU A 303 11.38 -25.09 -23.73
N GLY A 304 11.20 -23.97 -24.42
CA GLY A 304 10.75 -23.97 -25.81
C GLY A 304 9.25 -24.27 -25.91
N ASP A 305 8.89 -25.45 -26.33
CA ASP A 305 7.52 -25.96 -26.48
C ASP A 305 6.99 -26.68 -25.23
N GLY A 306 7.66 -26.51 -24.09
CA GLY A 306 7.28 -27.06 -22.80
C GLY A 306 7.60 -26.14 -21.65
N PHE A 307 7.34 -26.60 -20.45
CA PHE A 307 7.73 -25.89 -19.24
C PHE A 307 8.04 -26.84 -18.07
N MET A 308 8.77 -26.30 -17.10
CA MET A 308 9.00 -26.93 -15.81
C MET A 308 8.20 -26.22 -14.74
N ALA A 309 7.38 -26.96 -14.00
CA ALA A 309 6.68 -26.48 -12.82
C ALA A 309 7.15 -27.20 -11.56
N VAL A 310 6.98 -26.57 -10.42
CA VAL A 310 7.36 -27.11 -9.11
C VAL A 310 6.24 -26.90 -8.09
N PHE A 311 6.06 -27.87 -7.20
CA PHE A 311 5.12 -27.87 -6.09
C PHE A 311 5.90 -28.14 -4.80
N GLY A 312 5.66 -27.34 -3.75
CA GLY A 312 6.41 -27.39 -2.49
C GLY A 312 7.71 -26.59 -2.50
N ALA A 313 7.91 -25.71 -3.49
CA ALA A 313 8.98 -24.73 -3.53
C ALA A 313 8.53 -23.48 -4.32
N PRO A 314 8.93 -22.25 -3.92
CA PRO A 314 9.76 -21.88 -2.79
C PRO A 314 9.07 -21.98 -1.42
N ALA A 315 7.74 -22.03 -1.35
CA ALA A 315 6.97 -22.26 -0.13
C ALA A 315 6.80 -23.77 0.12
N ASP A 316 6.85 -24.16 1.38
CA ASP A 316 6.56 -25.56 1.74
C ASP A 316 5.09 -25.88 1.50
N ASP A 317 4.84 -27.09 1.01
CA ASP A 317 3.51 -27.64 0.79
C ASP A 317 3.51 -29.12 1.17
N GLU A 318 2.81 -29.48 2.20
CA GLU A 318 2.71 -30.87 2.65
C GLU A 318 1.96 -31.75 1.63
N GLU A 319 1.04 -31.15 0.86
CA GLU A 319 0.23 -31.82 -0.16
C GLU A 319 0.78 -31.63 -1.59
N LYS A 320 2.08 -31.30 -1.73
CA LYS A 320 2.74 -31.07 -3.02
C LYS A 320 2.53 -32.17 -4.06
N ILE A 321 2.46 -33.45 -3.64
CA ILE A 321 2.28 -34.57 -4.54
C ILE A 321 0.82 -34.69 -5.02
N PRO A 322 -0.21 -34.69 -4.17
CA PRO A 322 -1.59 -34.54 -4.58
C PRO A 322 -1.84 -33.36 -5.50
N HIS A 323 -1.34 -32.16 -5.12
CA HIS A 323 -1.50 -30.96 -5.93
C HIS A 323 -0.88 -31.09 -7.33
N ALA A 324 0.34 -31.62 -7.43
CA ALA A 324 1.00 -31.86 -8.72
C ALA A 324 0.22 -32.86 -9.59
N LEU A 325 -0.31 -33.94 -8.99
CA LEU A 325 -1.09 -34.91 -9.72
C LEU A 325 -2.43 -34.34 -10.21
N HIS A 326 -3.15 -33.63 -9.36
CA HIS A 326 -4.40 -32.97 -9.72
C HIS A 326 -4.18 -31.96 -10.85
N ALA A 327 -3.14 -31.14 -10.75
CA ALA A 327 -2.75 -30.20 -11.80
C ALA A 327 -2.48 -30.94 -13.13
N ALA A 328 -1.72 -32.03 -13.11
CA ALA A 328 -1.42 -32.80 -14.32
C ALA A 328 -2.69 -33.37 -14.97
N VAL A 329 -3.61 -33.93 -14.19
CA VAL A 329 -4.88 -34.50 -14.70
C VAL A 329 -5.77 -33.36 -15.24
N GLU A 330 -5.84 -32.21 -14.56
CA GLU A 330 -6.63 -31.08 -15.03
C GLU A 330 -6.04 -30.45 -16.28
N ILE A 331 -4.71 -30.35 -16.40
CA ILE A 331 -4.02 -29.93 -17.64
C ILE A 331 -4.45 -30.80 -18.82
N LEU A 332 -4.46 -32.15 -18.68
CA LEU A 332 -4.89 -33.02 -19.76
C LEU A 332 -6.34 -32.74 -20.19
N LYS A 333 -7.24 -32.53 -19.22
CA LYS A 333 -8.65 -32.18 -19.49
C LYS A 333 -8.77 -30.81 -20.17
N ARG A 334 -7.95 -29.82 -19.74
CA ARG A 334 -7.95 -28.49 -20.34
C ARG A 334 -7.48 -28.50 -21.79
N VAL A 335 -6.41 -29.24 -22.09
CA VAL A 335 -5.93 -29.43 -23.46
C VAL A 335 -7.01 -30.10 -24.34
N GLU A 336 -7.71 -31.11 -23.83
CA GLU A 336 -8.83 -31.74 -24.56
C GLU A 336 -9.99 -30.76 -24.80
N ALA A 337 -10.29 -29.89 -23.84
CA ALA A 337 -11.32 -28.86 -23.99
C ALA A 337 -10.92 -27.83 -25.06
N LEU A 338 -9.68 -27.34 -25.05
CA LEU A 338 -9.17 -26.41 -26.05
C LEU A 338 -9.16 -27.01 -27.46
N ASN A 339 -8.80 -28.29 -27.59
CA ASN A 339 -8.90 -29.02 -28.85
C ASN A 339 -10.35 -29.10 -29.36
N ARG A 340 -11.30 -29.42 -28.48
CA ARG A 340 -12.73 -29.52 -28.84
C ARG A 340 -13.34 -28.20 -29.28
N THR A 341 -12.92 -27.08 -28.69
CA THR A 341 -13.39 -25.74 -29.06
C THR A 341 -12.70 -25.18 -30.31
N GLY A 342 -11.66 -25.83 -30.79
CA GLY A 342 -10.85 -25.33 -31.90
C GLY A 342 -10.04 -24.05 -31.55
N SER A 343 -9.90 -23.73 -30.27
CA SER A 343 -9.16 -22.58 -29.78
C SER A 343 -7.65 -22.67 -30.06
N ILE A 344 -7.15 -23.89 -30.20
CA ILE A 344 -5.77 -24.22 -30.54
C ILE A 344 -5.73 -25.32 -31.63
N PRO A 345 -4.62 -25.47 -32.39
CA PRO A 345 -4.39 -26.64 -33.24
C PRO A 345 -4.49 -27.93 -32.43
N LEU A 346 -4.82 -29.03 -33.09
CA LEU A 346 -4.86 -30.34 -32.42
C LEU A 346 -3.56 -30.63 -31.69
N THR A 347 -3.61 -30.54 -30.36
CA THR A 347 -2.45 -30.60 -29.49
C THR A 347 -2.55 -31.75 -28.53
N GLN A 348 -1.44 -32.48 -28.35
CA GLN A 348 -1.25 -33.46 -27.29
C GLN A 348 -0.03 -33.06 -26.46
N VAL A 349 -0.06 -33.34 -25.16
CA VAL A 349 1.05 -33.09 -24.23
C VAL A 349 1.51 -34.38 -23.55
N GLY A 350 2.80 -34.43 -23.22
CA GLY A 350 3.39 -35.41 -22.34
C GLY A 350 3.76 -34.77 -21.00
N ILE A 351 3.42 -35.41 -19.89
CA ILE A 351 3.70 -34.91 -18.54
C ILE A 351 4.48 -35.96 -17.75
N GLY A 352 5.60 -35.56 -17.17
CA GLY A 352 6.40 -36.38 -16.26
C GLY A 352 6.43 -35.79 -14.86
N LEU A 353 6.11 -36.54 -13.83
CA LEU A 353 6.15 -36.12 -12.43
C LEU A 353 7.16 -36.95 -11.63
N HIS A 354 7.97 -36.27 -10.83
CA HIS A 354 8.84 -36.87 -9.83
C HIS A 354 8.94 -36.02 -8.57
N SER A 355 9.03 -36.67 -7.41
CA SER A 355 9.21 -35.97 -6.13
C SER A 355 10.49 -36.45 -5.46
N GLY A 356 11.21 -35.49 -4.84
CA GLY A 356 12.44 -35.77 -4.12
C GLY A 356 13.13 -34.51 -3.65
N LYS A 357 14.34 -34.68 -3.10
CA LYS A 357 15.17 -33.58 -2.61
C LYS A 357 15.82 -32.83 -3.77
N LEU A 358 15.80 -31.51 -3.69
CA LEU A 358 16.43 -30.59 -4.63
C LEU A 358 16.91 -29.35 -3.91
N VAL A 359 17.78 -28.58 -4.54
CA VAL A 359 18.24 -27.29 -4.03
C VAL A 359 17.57 -26.20 -4.84
N THR A 360 16.94 -25.24 -4.15
CA THR A 360 16.38 -24.03 -4.75
C THR A 360 17.29 -22.86 -4.46
N GLY A 361 17.58 -22.02 -5.42
CA GLY A 361 18.43 -20.85 -5.19
C GLY A 361 18.80 -20.10 -6.45
N ASN A 362 19.58 -19.04 -6.26
CA ASN A 362 20.08 -18.22 -7.33
C ASN A 362 21.38 -18.80 -7.89
N VAL A 363 21.42 -19.09 -9.18
CA VAL A 363 22.61 -19.53 -9.92
C VAL A 363 23.00 -18.42 -10.89
N GLY A 364 24.30 -18.09 -10.92
CA GLY A 364 24.82 -17.10 -11.84
C GLY A 364 25.83 -16.14 -11.20
N THR A 365 26.05 -15.00 -11.86
CA THR A 365 26.99 -13.96 -11.44
C THR A 365 26.24 -12.75 -10.87
N SER A 366 26.98 -11.75 -10.34
CA SER A 366 26.38 -10.47 -9.90
C SER A 366 25.64 -9.72 -11.01
N ARG A 367 25.98 -9.99 -12.30
CA ARG A 367 25.36 -9.34 -13.47
C ARG A 367 24.13 -10.08 -14.00
N ARG A 368 24.03 -11.40 -13.76
CA ARG A 368 22.92 -12.24 -14.18
C ARG A 368 22.75 -13.39 -13.21
N LYS A 369 21.69 -13.37 -12.45
CA LYS A 369 21.24 -14.44 -11.56
C LYS A 369 19.91 -14.99 -12.06
N GLU A 370 19.73 -16.29 -11.97
CA GLU A 370 18.48 -16.98 -12.28
C GLU A 370 18.09 -17.82 -11.08
N TYR A 371 16.87 -17.63 -10.57
CA TYR A 371 16.33 -18.51 -9.54
C TYR A 371 15.96 -19.84 -10.20
N THR A 372 16.61 -20.91 -9.76
CA THR A 372 16.43 -22.21 -10.38
C THR A 372 16.43 -23.35 -9.36
N LEU A 373 16.04 -24.49 -9.84
CA LEU A 373 16.00 -25.77 -9.12
C LEU A 373 17.13 -26.65 -9.64
N VAL A 374 17.95 -27.18 -8.75
CA VAL A 374 19.09 -28.04 -9.09
C VAL A 374 19.02 -29.32 -8.28
N GLY A 375 19.22 -30.46 -8.94
CA GLY A 375 19.26 -31.76 -8.26
C GLY A 375 18.88 -32.95 -9.16
N GLU A 376 19.15 -34.13 -8.70
CA GLU A 376 18.76 -35.37 -9.40
C GLU A 376 17.26 -35.43 -9.65
N THR A 377 16.45 -34.93 -8.73
CA THR A 377 14.98 -34.85 -8.82
C THR A 377 14.52 -34.13 -10.08
N VAL A 378 15.15 -32.98 -10.41
CA VAL A 378 14.82 -32.21 -11.61
C VAL A 378 15.16 -33.00 -12.88
N ASN A 379 16.36 -33.57 -12.92
CA ASN A 379 16.83 -34.34 -14.06
C ASN A 379 15.96 -35.56 -14.31
N LEU A 380 15.58 -36.27 -13.22
CA LEU A 380 14.75 -37.48 -13.31
C LEU A 380 13.33 -37.16 -13.80
N ALA A 381 12.72 -36.05 -13.30
CA ALA A 381 11.41 -35.60 -13.79
C ALA A 381 11.43 -35.32 -15.30
N ALA A 382 12.49 -34.67 -15.81
CA ALA A 382 12.68 -34.43 -17.23
C ALA A 382 12.81 -35.74 -18.04
N ARG A 383 13.52 -36.73 -17.50
CA ARG A 383 13.64 -38.03 -18.17
C ARG A 383 12.33 -38.81 -18.18
N ILE A 384 11.53 -38.71 -17.13
CA ILE A 384 10.20 -39.32 -17.05
C ILE A 384 9.27 -38.68 -18.09
N GLU A 385 9.32 -37.37 -18.27
CA GLU A 385 8.57 -36.70 -19.33
C GLU A 385 8.99 -37.29 -20.71
N GLN A 386 10.31 -37.35 -21.02
CA GLN A 386 10.80 -37.89 -22.29
C GLN A 386 10.33 -39.34 -22.51
N ALA A 387 10.28 -40.15 -21.45
CA ALA A 387 9.81 -41.53 -21.54
C ALA A 387 8.32 -41.63 -21.88
N THR A 388 7.53 -40.58 -21.71
CA THR A 388 6.12 -40.55 -22.12
C THR A 388 5.97 -40.84 -23.62
N LYS A 389 6.97 -40.49 -24.45
CA LYS A 389 6.99 -40.78 -25.90
C LYS A 389 7.19 -42.29 -26.17
N GLN A 390 8.03 -42.93 -25.37
CA GLN A 390 8.35 -44.37 -25.52
C GLN A 390 7.17 -45.25 -25.14
N PHE A 391 6.40 -44.87 -24.12
CA PHE A 391 5.29 -45.66 -23.59
C PHE A 391 3.92 -45.21 -24.11
N ASP A 392 3.88 -44.34 -25.10
CA ASP A 392 2.65 -43.73 -25.60
C ASP A 392 1.73 -43.30 -24.44
N ALA A 393 2.32 -42.57 -23.50
CA ALA A 393 1.66 -42.12 -22.29
C ALA A 393 1.53 -40.61 -22.30
N ARG A 394 0.42 -40.06 -21.81
CA ARG A 394 0.25 -38.60 -21.61
C ARG A 394 0.71 -38.18 -20.23
N LEU A 395 0.69 -39.09 -19.24
CA LEU A 395 1.13 -38.83 -17.86
C LEU A 395 1.88 -40.03 -17.32
N LEU A 396 3.15 -39.83 -16.98
CA LEU A 396 3.98 -40.77 -16.26
C LEU A 396 4.38 -40.22 -14.89
N VAL A 397 4.34 -41.09 -13.89
CA VAL A 397 4.80 -40.76 -12.53
C VAL A 397 5.81 -41.77 -12.04
N SER A 398 6.75 -41.35 -11.21
CA SER A 398 7.70 -42.22 -10.55
C SER A 398 7.10 -42.97 -9.36
N GLU A 399 7.76 -44.04 -8.91
CA GLU A 399 7.42 -44.75 -7.67
C GLU A 399 7.39 -43.84 -6.45
N ALA A 400 8.25 -42.77 -6.39
CA ALA A 400 8.23 -41.77 -5.33
C ALA A 400 6.91 -41.02 -5.26
N ILE A 401 6.27 -40.71 -6.39
CA ILE A 401 4.92 -40.14 -6.43
C ILE A 401 3.90 -41.22 -6.04
N TRP A 402 3.94 -42.37 -6.68
CA TRP A 402 2.97 -43.45 -6.52
C TRP A 402 2.80 -43.91 -5.06
N ASN A 403 3.91 -44.01 -4.32
CA ASN A 403 3.90 -44.47 -2.93
C ASN A 403 3.34 -43.46 -1.95
N ASN A 404 3.30 -42.18 -2.33
CA ASN A 404 2.79 -41.08 -1.52
C ASN A 404 1.37 -40.62 -1.93
N LEU A 405 0.69 -41.38 -2.82
CA LEU A 405 -0.71 -41.11 -3.13
C LEU A 405 -1.62 -41.81 -2.12
N HIS A 406 -2.53 -41.05 -1.52
CA HIS A 406 -3.57 -41.57 -0.64
C HIS A 406 -4.58 -42.45 -1.41
N GLU A 407 -4.99 -41.99 -2.59
CA GLU A 407 -5.88 -42.68 -3.49
C GLU A 407 -5.15 -43.00 -4.81
N LYS A 408 -5.04 -44.25 -5.15
CA LYS A 408 -4.38 -44.69 -6.38
C LYS A 408 -5.39 -44.74 -7.52
N PRO A 409 -5.13 -44.06 -8.67
CA PRO A 409 -6.03 -44.17 -9.82
C PRO A 409 -6.25 -45.59 -10.28
N ALA A 410 -7.53 -46.00 -10.44
CA ALA A 410 -7.90 -47.37 -10.78
C ALA A 410 -7.37 -47.80 -12.17
N ASN A 411 -7.13 -46.87 -13.08
CA ASN A 411 -6.67 -47.11 -14.45
C ASN A 411 -5.14 -47.05 -14.59
N ALA A 412 -4.41 -46.99 -13.48
CA ALA A 412 -2.95 -46.91 -13.51
C ALA A 412 -2.34 -48.23 -14.00
N LEU A 413 -1.39 -48.12 -14.93
CA LEU A 413 -0.60 -49.26 -15.42
C LEU A 413 0.80 -49.18 -14.82
N ASP A 414 1.21 -50.22 -14.09
CA ASP A 414 2.57 -50.38 -13.61
C ASP A 414 3.46 -50.85 -14.76
N LEU A 415 4.43 -50.05 -15.16
CA LEU A 415 5.38 -50.32 -16.23
C LEU A 415 6.60 -51.11 -15.73
N GLY A 416 6.68 -51.34 -14.41
CA GLY A 416 7.84 -51.93 -13.77
C GLY A 416 9.11 -51.08 -13.82
N PRO A 417 10.28 -51.68 -13.60
CA PRO A 417 11.56 -50.99 -13.69
C PRO A 417 11.88 -50.59 -15.13
N VAL A 418 12.03 -49.30 -15.40
CA VAL A 418 12.31 -48.72 -16.72
C VAL A 418 13.71 -48.13 -16.73
N GLU A 419 14.50 -48.45 -17.73
CA GLU A 419 15.80 -47.83 -17.99
C GLU A 419 15.57 -46.48 -18.70
N LEU A 420 16.02 -45.39 -18.08
CA LEU A 420 15.92 -44.06 -18.66
C LEU A 420 17.27 -43.62 -19.24
N LYS A 421 17.26 -43.03 -20.41
CA LYS A 421 18.48 -42.61 -21.12
C LYS A 421 19.34 -41.68 -20.25
N GLY A 422 20.58 -42.09 -19.98
CA GLY A 422 21.52 -41.32 -19.15
C GLY A 422 21.22 -41.38 -17.64
N TRP A 423 20.48 -42.41 -17.21
CA TRP A 423 20.24 -42.71 -15.82
C TRP A 423 20.77 -44.10 -15.49
N ASN A 424 21.58 -44.24 -14.43
CA ASN A 424 22.33 -45.47 -14.19
C ASN A 424 21.55 -46.60 -13.45
N ARG A 425 20.32 -46.29 -13.05
CA ARG A 425 19.47 -47.23 -12.32
C ARG A 425 18.08 -47.30 -12.92
N PRO A 426 17.48 -48.50 -13.09
CA PRO A 426 16.09 -48.57 -13.52
C PRO A 426 15.17 -47.94 -12.47
N ILE A 427 14.16 -47.22 -12.94
CA ILE A 427 13.18 -46.53 -12.10
C ILE A 427 11.81 -47.12 -12.39
N ARG A 428 11.07 -47.46 -11.33
CA ARG A 428 9.69 -47.94 -11.50
C ARG A 428 8.78 -46.79 -11.86
N LEU A 429 8.06 -46.93 -12.95
CA LEU A 429 7.16 -45.91 -13.50
C LEU A 429 5.73 -46.44 -13.56
N PHE A 430 4.79 -45.54 -13.44
CA PHE A 430 3.36 -45.77 -13.55
C PHE A 430 2.75 -44.85 -14.61
N LYS A 431 2.01 -45.45 -15.56
CA LYS A 431 1.24 -44.72 -16.56
C LYS A 431 -0.15 -44.47 -16.00
N LEU A 432 -0.55 -43.18 -15.93
CA LEU A 432 -1.84 -42.77 -15.40
C LEU A 432 -2.78 -42.24 -16.51
N ALA A 433 -2.26 -41.86 -17.68
CA ALA A 433 -3.02 -41.45 -18.86
C ALA A 433 -2.19 -41.64 -20.15
#